data_105f1503c4a1b087d30cddbb80fd4123
#
_entry.id   105f1503c4a1b087d30cddbb80fd4123
#
_cell.length_a   1.000
_cell.length_b   1.000
_cell.length_c   1.000
_cell.angle_alpha   90.00
_cell.angle_beta   90.00
_cell.angle_gamma   90.00
#
_symmetry.space_group_name_H-M   'P 1'
#
loop_
_entity.id
_entity.type
_entity.pdbx_description
1 polymer ?
#
loop_
_entity_poly.entity_id
_entity_poly.type
_entity_poly.pdbx_seq_one_letter_code
_entity_poly.pdbx_strand_id
1 'polypeptide(L)'
;MATRLPPPKRVKLDNGVPIPAPEPEPSEPAPNIVVQFVSEDDGKSLAPAVNIPADFGRDGLEMMINKLNSTDEDPTPYAFYVNAPIPNDSENTIRVLISNSIQTDVLQRPASTFTPEDIITVYCSPQAVFRVRPATRCSSTLSGHSSAILCAAFSPTGRMLATGSGDNNARLWDLDTETPSHTLSGHKGWVLCVEWEPTERKLATGGHDGQVRLWEPKTGKPIGDALKGHSKWVTSLSWEPAHINPSNPRLASSSKDGTVRVWNTTNRRLEYTIGGHTASVNVVRWGGGSGKGALYTASSDRTVKVWDPNGGRLLHTLKDHAHWVTTLALNTDFVLRTGPYDHTGKASVSDEEIRSRAHKRYDDVTSNTPELMISGSDDHTLFLWSVFGQHPSPASNEASTKVKPLARLTGHQRQIAHVAFSPDGRWAASGAWDSSVRLWEGRTGKYVATLRGHVGPVYRLTWSADSRLLVSASKDSTIKIWNLKTNKIGTDLPGHTDEVYCVDFVADKIVSGGKDCVVKIWKN
;
A
#
# COMPACT_ATOMS: atom_id res chain seq x y z
N MET A 1 -40.26 -48.63 1.89
CA MET A 1 -39.28 -49.26 2.80
C MET A 1 -37.98 -48.53 2.67
N ALA A 2 -37.63 -47.70 3.64
CA ALA A 2 -36.39 -46.91 3.65
C ALA A 2 -35.38 -47.63 4.52
N THR A 3 -34.36 -48.20 3.91
CA THR A 3 -33.22 -48.83 4.61
C THR A 3 -32.32 -47.77 5.19
N ARG A 4 -32.31 -47.64 6.50
CA ARG A 4 -31.34 -46.85 7.26
C ARG A 4 -29.97 -47.50 7.19
N LEU A 5 -28.95 -46.75 6.76
CA LEU A 5 -27.54 -47.13 6.90
C LEU A 5 -27.17 -47.22 8.39
N PRO A 6 -26.36 -48.21 8.80
CA PRO A 6 -25.89 -48.33 10.17
C PRO A 6 -24.89 -47.19 10.51
N PRO A 7 -24.84 -46.75 11.80
CA PRO A 7 -23.93 -45.71 12.22
C PRO A 7 -22.46 -46.20 12.14
N PRO A 8 -21.51 -45.30 11.87
CA PRO A 8 -20.10 -45.64 11.78
C PRO A 8 -19.59 -46.15 13.14
N LYS A 9 -18.85 -47.26 13.11
CA LYS A 9 -18.22 -47.87 14.28
C LYS A 9 -17.29 -46.86 14.98
N ARG A 10 -17.53 -46.60 16.26
CA ARG A 10 -16.60 -45.87 17.13
C ARG A 10 -15.27 -46.59 17.17
N VAL A 11 -14.21 -45.92 16.70
CA VAL A 11 -12.83 -46.34 16.93
C VAL A 11 -12.55 -46.17 18.42
N LYS A 12 -12.16 -47.27 19.10
CA LYS A 12 -11.67 -47.23 20.49
C LYS A 12 -10.37 -46.43 20.47
N LEU A 13 -10.34 -45.33 21.19
CA LEU A 13 -9.10 -44.62 21.52
C LEU A 13 -8.36 -45.49 22.56
N ASP A 14 -7.24 -46.00 22.14
CA ASP A 14 -6.25 -46.58 23.07
C ASP A 14 -5.62 -45.42 23.85
N ASN A 15 -5.43 -45.60 25.16
CA ASN A 15 -4.87 -44.59 26.05
C ASN A 15 -3.37 -44.38 25.77
N GLY A 16 -3.05 -43.82 24.63
CA GLY A 16 -1.72 -43.32 24.33
C GLY A 16 -1.59 -41.88 24.82
N VAL A 17 -0.72 -41.64 25.76
CA VAL A 17 -0.22 -40.30 26.12
C VAL A 17 0.22 -39.61 24.84
N PRO A 18 -0.22 -38.34 24.55
CA PRO A 18 0.26 -37.64 23.38
C PRO A 18 1.79 -37.52 23.46
N ILE A 19 2.48 -38.11 22.50
CA ILE A 19 3.91 -37.88 22.33
C ILE A 19 4.04 -36.37 22.08
N PRO A 20 4.75 -35.60 22.93
CA PRO A 20 5.00 -34.21 22.68
C PRO A 20 5.66 -34.13 21.31
N ALA A 21 5.18 -33.20 20.46
CA ALA A 21 5.82 -32.91 19.17
C ALA A 21 7.32 -32.70 19.44
N PRO A 22 8.22 -33.28 18.60
CA PRO A 22 9.65 -33.08 18.81
C PRO A 22 9.89 -31.58 18.90
N GLU A 23 10.53 -31.15 19.98
CA GLU A 23 11.02 -29.78 20.11
C GLU A 23 11.86 -29.48 18.87
N PRO A 24 11.70 -28.32 18.24
CA PRO A 24 12.53 -27.94 17.09
C PRO A 24 13.99 -28.07 17.55
N GLU A 25 14.77 -28.87 16.83
CA GLU A 25 16.20 -29.00 17.10
C GLU A 25 16.80 -27.59 17.22
N PRO A 26 17.66 -27.31 18.19
CA PRO A 26 18.28 -26.01 18.34
C PRO A 26 19.00 -25.70 17.03
N SER A 27 18.53 -24.69 16.30
CA SER A 27 19.17 -24.20 15.09
C SER A 27 20.63 -23.88 15.45
N GLU A 28 21.57 -24.33 14.62
CA GLU A 28 22.98 -23.98 14.77
C GLU A 28 23.09 -22.46 14.97
N PRO A 29 23.91 -21.99 15.91
CA PRO A 29 24.06 -20.56 16.14
C PRO A 29 24.51 -19.87 14.84
N ALA A 30 23.80 -18.81 14.46
CA ALA A 30 24.11 -18.06 13.25
C ALA A 30 25.56 -17.57 13.30
N PRO A 31 26.29 -17.59 12.17
CA PRO A 31 27.68 -17.12 12.12
C PRO A 31 27.73 -15.64 12.51
N ASN A 32 28.80 -15.25 13.17
CA ASN A 32 29.08 -13.84 13.44
C ASN A 32 29.67 -13.20 12.18
N ILE A 33 29.25 -11.98 11.87
CA ILE A 33 29.68 -11.18 10.73
C ILE A 33 30.15 -9.81 11.19
N VAL A 34 31.07 -9.22 10.45
CA VAL A 34 31.55 -7.85 10.70
C VAL A 34 30.75 -6.89 9.81
N VAL A 35 30.09 -5.93 10.45
CA VAL A 35 29.24 -4.95 9.76
C VAL A 35 29.76 -3.54 10.01
N GLN A 36 29.84 -2.74 8.95
CA GLN A 36 30.14 -1.31 9.01
C GLN A 36 28.89 -0.52 8.61
N PHE A 37 28.44 0.38 9.48
CA PHE A 37 27.28 1.22 9.24
C PHE A 37 27.67 2.54 8.60
N VAL A 38 27.04 2.89 7.46
CA VAL A 38 27.32 4.10 6.70
C VAL A 38 26.00 4.85 6.47
N SER A 39 26.01 6.16 6.68
CA SER A 39 24.86 7.01 6.33
C SER A 39 24.72 7.10 4.81
N GLU A 40 23.51 6.95 4.31
CA GLU A 40 23.24 7.12 2.88
C GLU A 40 23.41 8.57 2.41
N ASP A 41 23.00 9.54 3.25
CA ASP A 41 22.97 10.95 2.87
C ASP A 41 24.37 11.56 2.76
N ASP A 42 25.23 11.26 3.72
CA ASP A 42 26.57 11.88 3.85
C ASP A 42 27.72 10.95 3.46
N GLY A 43 27.46 9.65 3.27
CA GLY A 43 28.49 8.64 3.04
C GLY A 43 29.45 8.44 4.21
N LYS A 44 29.12 9.00 5.37
CA LYS A 44 29.97 8.92 6.58
C LYS A 44 29.68 7.63 7.34
N SER A 45 30.73 7.03 7.90
CA SER A 45 30.58 5.94 8.84
C SER A 45 29.87 6.44 10.10
N LEU A 46 28.75 5.80 10.43
CA LEU A 46 27.96 6.10 11.64
C LEU A 46 28.57 5.44 12.88
N ALA A 47 29.32 4.36 12.69
CA ALA A 47 29.94 3.60 13.76
C ALA A 47 31.19 2.87 13.25
N PRO A 48 32.15 2.51 14.13
CA PRO A 48 33.20 1.57 13.79
C PRO A 48 32.61 0.22 13.39
N ALA A 49 33.40 -0.62 12.70
CA ALA A 49 32.96 -1.97 12.35
C ALA A 49 32.63 -2.77 13.62
N VAL A 50 31.46 -3.37 13.66
CA VAL A 50 30.91 -4.11 14.80
C VAL A 50 30.68 -5.56 14.40
N ASN A 51 31.03 -6.49 15.29
CA ASN A 51 30.76 -7.91 15.11
C ASN A 51 29.37 -8.23 15.67
N ILE A 52 28.48 -8.74 14.80
CA ILE A 52 27.10 -9.08 15.14
C ILE A 52 26.71 -10.45 14.59
N PRO A 53 25.75 -11.15 15.22
CA PRO A 53 25.19 -12.38 14.67
C PRO A 53 24.47 -12.11 13.32
N ALA A 54 24.64 -12.99 12.34
CA ALA A 54 24.05 -12.81 11.00
C ALA A 54 22.51 -12.88 11.00
N ASP A 55 21.88 -13.49 12.00
CA ASP A 55 20.45 -13.54 12.21
C ASP A 55 19.83 -12.25 12.73
N PHE A 56 20.69 -11.22 12.97
CA PHE A 56 20.24 -9.92 13.47
C PHE A 56 19.26 -9.29 12.48
N GLY A 57 18.03 -9.12 12.94
CA GLY A 57 16.96 -8.54 12.12
C GLY A 57 16.98 -7.01 12.13
N ARG A 58 16.14 -6.42 11.29
CA ARG A 58 15.99 -4.97 11.15
C ARG A 58 15.82 -4.25 12.50
N ASP A 59 14.96 -4.78 13.40
CA ASP A 59 14.71 -4.17 14.72
C ASP A 59 15.97 -4.13 15.59
N GLY A 60 16.81 -5.18 15.50
CA GLY A 60 18.09 -5.25 16.23
C GLY A 60 19.10 -4.24 15.70
N LEU A 61 19.23 -4.15 14.37
CA LEU A 61 20.10 -3.16 13.71
C LEU A 61 19.67 -1.73 14.05
N GLU A 62 18.38 -1.45 14.05
CA GLU A 62 17.83 -0.15 14.41
C GLU A 62 18.12 0.22 15.87
N MET A 63 17.91 -0.72 16.80
CA MET A 63 18.23 -0.51 18.21
C MET A 63 19.72 -0.21 18.40
N MET A 64 20.59 -0.92 17.69
CA MET A 64 22.02 -0.74 17.76
C MET A 64 22.44 0.66 17.29
N ILE A 65 21.97 1.10 16.13
CA ILE A 65 22.32 2.42 15.58
C ILE A 65 21.78 3.56 16.45
N ASN A 66 20.54 3.44 16.94
CA ASN A 66 20.00 4.46 17.83
C ASN A 66 20.78 4.57 19.14
N LYS A 67 21.27 3.46 19.68
CA LYS A 67 22.18 3.48 20.84
C LYS A 67 23.53 4.12 20.51
N LEU A 68 24.10 3.81 19.36
CA LEU A 68 25.39 4.39 18.93
C LEU A 68 25.28 5.90 18.69
N ASN A 69 24.14 6.38 18.19
CA ASN A 69 23.87 7.80 17.95
C ASN A 69 23.33 8.54 19.19
N SER A 70 23.21 7.87 20.35
CA SER A 70 22.66 8.43 21.59
C SER A 70 21.23 9.01 21.44
N THR A 71 20.43 8.43 20.56
CA THR A 71 19.03 8.83 20.29
C THR A 71 18.02 7.91 20.98
N ASP A 72 18.35 7.40 22.18
CA ASP A 72 17.51 6.45 22.91
C ASP A 72 16.13 7.02 23.29
N GLU A 73 16.02 8.33 23.50
CA GLU A 73 14.75 8.98 23.87
C GLU A 73 13.76 9.05 22.70
N ASP A 74 14.27 9.33 21.48
CA ASP A 74 13.47 9.38 20.25
C ASP A 74 14.16 8.58 19.12
N PRO A 75 14.00 7.24 19.11
CA PRO A 75 14.69 6.40 18.14
C PRO A 75 14.20 6.67 16.71
N THR A 76 15.15 6.98 15.82
CA THR A 76 14.88 7.18 14.40
C THR A 76 14.65 5.83 13.70
N PRO A 77 13.62 5.65 12.88
CA PRO A 77 13.44 4.44 12.10
C PRO A 77 14.35 4.45 10.88
N TYR A 78 15.14 3.38 10.71
CA TYR A 78 16.05 3.20 9.58
C TYR A 78 15.60 2.07 8.64
N ALA A 79 15.85 2.26 7.35
CA ALA A 79 15.95 1.19 6.38
C ALA A 79 17.43 0.83 6.20
N PHE A 80 17.71 -0.46 6.09
CA PHE A 80 19.05 -1.00 5.94
C PHE A 80 19.19 -1.70 4.61
N TYR A 81 20.28 -1.42 3.89
CA TYR A 81 20.55 -2.12 2.63
C TYR A 81 22.04 -2.32 2.42
N VAL A 82 22.35 -3.28 1.55
CA VAL A 82 23.71 -3.61 1.15
C VAL A 82 23.80 -3.51 -0.36
N ASN A 83 24.85 -2.94 -0.89
CA ASN A 83 25.15 -2.95 -2.31
C ASN A 83 25.89 -4.25 -2.65
N ALA A 84 25.18 -5.19 -3.28
CA ALA A 84 25.75 -6.46 -3.68
C ALA A 84 26.23 -6.41 -5.14
N PRO A 85 27.44 -6.87 -5.47
CA PRO A 85 27.90 -6.93 -6.84
C PRO A 85 27.05 -7.93 -7.69
N ILE A 86 26.91 -7.63 -8.96
CA ILE A 86 26.20 -8.51 -9.90
C ILE A 86 27.14 -9.66 -10.32
N PRO A 87 26.69 -10.93 -10.30
CA PRO A 87 27.58 -12.09 -10.53
C PRO A 87 28.36 -12.11 -11.85
N ASN A 88 27.96 -11.35 -12.85
CA ASN A 88 28.59 -11.29 -14.17
C ASN A 88 29.07 -9.89 -14.57
N ASP A 89 28.96 -8.91 -13.68
CA ASP A 89 29.29 -7.51 -13.94
C ASP A 89 29.79 -6.86 -12.66
N SER A 90 31.11 -6.81 -12.48
CA SER A 90 31.75 -6.30 -11.26
C SER A 90 31.68 -4.78 -11.08
N GLU A 91 31.29 -4.05 -12.13
CA GLU A 91 31.17 -2.59 -12.06
C GLU A 91 29.79 -2.13 -11.58
N ASN A 92 28.77 -2.99 -11.74
CA ASN A 92 27.42 -2.68 -11.33
C ASN A 92 27.05 -3.40 -10.02
N THR A 93 26.38 -2.69 -9.10
CA THR A 93 25.89 -3.25 -7.84
C THR A 93 24.38 -3.23 -7.78
N ILE A 94 23.80 -4.25 -7.16
CA ILE A 94 22.37 -4.30 -6.85
C ILE A 94 22.18 -3.91 -5.38
N ARG A 95 21.23 -3.01 -5.14
CA ARG A 95 20.82 -2.62 -3.81
C ARG A 95 19.91 -3.70 -3.20
N VAL A 96 20.32 -4.30 -2.08
CA VAL A 96 19.61 -5.35 -1.36
C VAL A 96 19.10 -4.81 -0.04
N LEU A 97 17.78 -4.71 0.11
CA LEU A 97 17.14 -4.25 1.34
C LEU A 97 17.12 -5.37 2.38
N ILE A 98 17.56 -5.09 3.60
CA ILE A 98 17.49 -6.00 4.74
C ILE A 98 16.10 -5.88 5.38
N SER A 99 15.27 -6.89 5.19
CA SER A 99 13.89 -6.92 5.71
C SER A 99 13.74 -7.86 6.90
N ASN A 100 14.37 -9.03 6.82
CA ASN A 100 14.29 -10.07 7.85
C ASN A 100 15.57 -10.15 8.67
N SER A 101 16.66 -10.61 8.05
CA SER A 101 17.99 -10.68 8.65
C SER A 101 19.07 -10.59 7.57
N ILE A 102 20.30 -10.24 8.00
CA ILE A 102 21.44 -10.21 7.08
C ILE A 102 21.71 -11.62 6.53
N GLN A 103 21.49 -12.66 7.34
CA GLN A 103 21.68 -14.04 6.92
C GLN A 103 20.75 -14.41 5.76
N THR A 104 19.45 -14.12 5.88
CA THR A 104 18.45 -14.54 4.89
C THR A 104 18.43 -13.66 3.65
N ASP A 105 18.60 -12.34 3.83
CA ASP A 105 18.43 -11.37 2.76
C ASP A 105 19.73 -11.10 1.98
N VAL A 106 20.91 -11.32 2.61
CA VAL A 106 22.21 -11.04 2.01
C VAL A 106 23.03 -12.31 1.78
N LEU A 107 23.28 -13.13 2.81
CA LEU A 107 24.18 -14.27 2.73
C LEU A 107 23.56 -15.48 2.01
N GLN A 108 22.30 -15.82 2.29
CA GLN A 108 21.61 -16.97 1.70
C GLN A 108 20.90 -16.64 0.38
N ARG A 109 21.11 -15.46 -0.18
CA ARG A 109 20.53 -15.09 -1.46
C ARG A 109 21.14 -15.94 -2.60
N PRO A 110 20.32 -16.48 -3.52
CA PRO A 110 20.83 -17.09 -4.74
C PRO A 110 21.70 -16.06 -5.50
N ALA A 111 22.95 -16.38 -5.75
CA ALA A 111 23.95 -15.48 -6.33
C ALA A 111 24.57 -14.45 -5.37
N SER A 112 24.54 -14.69 -4.05
CA SER A 112 25.32 -13.88 -3.11
C SER A 112 26.82 -14.13 -3.32
N THR A 113 27.60 -13.04 -3.35
CA THR A 113 29.05 -13.06 -3.39
C THR A 113 29.68 -12.84 -2.02
N PHE A 114 28.87 -12.52 -1.00
CA PHE A 114 29.34 -12.26 0.36
C PHE A 114 29.55 -13.55 1.13
N THR A 115 30.65 -13.60 1.86
CA THR A 115 30.96 -14.65 2.84
C THR A 115 30.85 -14.11 4.26
N PRO A 116 30.70 -14.94 5.28
CA PRO A 116 30.67 -14.49 6.68
C PRO A 116 31.97 -13.80 7.16
N GLU A 117 33.07 -13.96 6.42
CA GLU A 117 34.37 -13.36 6.74
C GLU A 117 34.54 -11.94 6.16
N ASP A 118 33.65 -11.54 5.24
CA ASP A 118 33.69 -10.23 4.61
C ASP A 118 33.14 -9.13 5.53
N ILE A 119 33.73 -7.93 5.42
CA ILE A 119 33.16 -6.74 6.07
C ILE A 119 31.98 -6.25 5.22
N ILE A 120 30.77 -6.44 5.74
CA ILE A 120 29.56 -6.03 5.06
C ILE A 120 29.26 -4.57 5.36
N THR A 121 29.30 -3.71 4.33
CA THR A 121 28.89 -2.31 4.46
C THR A 121 27.38 -2.21 4.39
N VAL A 122 26.75 -1.86 5.51
CA VAL A 122 25.30 -1.63 5.62
C VAL A 122 25.02 -0.14 5.56
N TYR A 123 24.32 0.26 4.52
CA TYR A 123 23.86 1.63 4.34
C TYR A 123 22.57 1.84 5.12
N CYS A 124 22.51 2.95 5.84
CA CYS A 124 21.41 3.32 6.71
C CYS A 124 20.70 4.54 6.13
N SER A 125 19.46 4.36 5.76
CA SER A 125 18.59 5.44 5.27
C SER A 125 17.48 5.70 6.28
N PRO A 126 17.37 6.92 6.85
CA PRO A 126 16.29 7.24 7.78
C PRO A 126 14.95 7.23 7.02
N GLN A 127 13.97 6.49 7.52
CA GLN A 127 12.63 6.40 6.91
C GLN A 127 11.71 7.54 7.36
N ALA A 128 11.97 8.10 8.52
CA ALA A 128 11.26 9.25 9.07
C ALA A 128 12.19 10.03 9.99
N VAL A 129 11.92 11.32 10.18
CA VAL A 129 12.71 12.17 11.09
C VAL A 129 12.57 11.70 12.54
N PHE A 130 11.42 11.11 12.85
CA PHE A 130 11.10 10.57 14.18
C PHE A 130 10.26 9.30 14.03
N ARG A 131 10.26 8.49 15.08
CA ARG A 131 9.39 7.32 15.15
C ARG A 131 7.92 7.77 15.27
N VAL A 132 7.08 7.25 14.38
CA VAL A 132 5.65 7.56 14.43
C VAL A 132 5.05 7.05 15.74
N ARG A 133 4.50 7.97 16.54
CA ARG A 133 3.76 7.66 17.76
C ARG A 133 2.29 7.44 17.43
N PRO A 134 1.59 6.52 18.12
CA PRO A 134 0.15 6.37 17.90
C PRO A 134 -0.58 7.63 18.34
N ALA A 135 -1.51 8.11 17.52
CA ALA A 135 -2.39 9.20 17.90
C ALA A 135 -3.23 8.82 19.12
N THR A 136 -3.40 9.73 20.05
CA THR A 136 -4.10 9.48 21.32
C THR A 136 -5.35 10.33 21.50
N ARG A 137 -5.45 11.46 20.80
CA ARG A 137 -6.55 12.42 20.94
C ARG A 137 -6.99 13.01 19.59
N CYS A 138 -8.25 13.44 19.55
CA CYS A 138 -8.75 14.29 18.48
C CYS A 138 -8.17 15.70 18.67
N SER A 139 -7.33 16.14 17.74
CA SER A 139 -6.74 17.48 17.74
C SER A 139 -7.79 18.49 17.32
N SER A 140 -8.48 18.24 16.21
CA SER A 140 -9.52 19.13 15.71
C SER A 140 -10.64 18.38 14.99
N THR A 141 -11.80 19.02 14.99
CA THR A 141 -12.99 18.59 14.26
C THR A 141 -13.32 19.65 13.23
N LEU A 142 -13.10 19.32 11.96
CA LEU A 142 -13.29 20.24 10.85
C LEU A 142 -14.70 20.07 10.29
N SER A 143 -15.54 21.05 10.53
CA SER A 143 -16.89 21.11 9.98
C SER A 143 -16.89 21.88 8.65
N GLY A 144 -17.77 21.50 7.75
CA GLY A 144 -17.90 22.21 6.46
C GLY A 144 -18.75 21.46 5.45
N HIS A 145 -18.57 20.14 5.33
CA HIS A 145 -19.44 19.34 4.48
C HIS A 145 -20.87 19.26 5.05
N SER A 146 -21.85 19.31 4.18
CA SER A 146 -23.27 19.19 4.54
C SER A 146 -23.82 17.76 4.35
N SER A 147 -23.00 16.84 3.89
CA SER A 147 -23.35 15.42 3.72
C SER A 147 -22.15 14.53 4.03
N ALA A 148 -22.38 13.22 4.05
CA ALA A 148 -21.37 12.22 4.37
C ALA A 148 -20.06 12.41 3.57
N ILE A 149 -18.94 12.24 4.25
CA ILE A 149 -17.60 12.25 3.63
C ILE A 149 -17.30 10.84 3.15
N LEU A 150 -17.14 10.68 1.85
CA LEU A 150 -16.99 9.38 1.19
C LEU A 150 -15.54 8.99 0.96
N CYS A 151 -14.67 9.98 0.74
CA CYS A 151 -13.26 9.76 0.51
C CYS A 151 -12.41 10.88 1.10
N ALA A 152 -11.19 10.53 1.48
CA ALA A 152 -10.17 11.46 1.95
C ALA A 152 -8.81 10.98 1.45
N ALA A 153 -7.94 11.91 1.08
CA ALA A 153 -6.57 11.63 0.66
C ALA A 153 -5.64 12.78 1.06
N PHE A 154 -4.54 12.44 1.72
CA PHE A 154 -3.45 13.39 1.96
C PHE A 154 -2.69 13.70 0.69
N SER A 155 -2.19 14.92 0.61
CA SER A 155 -1.22 15.28 -0.41
C SER A 155 0.09 14.49 -0.24
N PRO A 156 0.87 14.30 -1.31
CA PRO A 156 2.16 13.61 -1.25
C PRO A 156 3.13 14.16 -0.18
N THR A 157 3.11 15.47 0.06
CA THR A 157 3.90 16.13 1.10
C THR A 157 3.29 16.05 2.50
N GLY A 158 2.01 15.66 2.62
CA GLY A 158 1.29 15.61 3.89
C GLY A 158 0.84 16.97 4.44
N ARG A 159 0.99 18.07 3.69
CA ARG A 159 0.59 19.42 4.14
C ARG A 159 -0.88 19.71 3.92
N MET A 160 -1.47 19.12 2.90
CA MET A 160 -2.87 19.34 2.56
C MET A 160 -3.66 18.03 2.60
N LEU A 161 -4.94 18.16 2.87
CA LEU A 161 -5.90 17.07 2.79
C LEU A 161 -6.97 17.44 1.77
N ALA A 162 -7.36 16.48 0.94
CA ALA A 162 -8.53 16.58 0.09
C ALA A 162 -9.61 15.61 0.55
N THR A 163 -10.85 16.07 0.60
CA THR A 163 -12.03 15.27 0.97
C THR A 163 -13.10 15.39 -0.09
N GLY A 164 -13.81 14.30 -0.36
CA GLY A 164 -14.96 14.27 -1.25
C GLY A 164 -16.21 13.82 -0.50
N SER A 165 -17.34 14.47 -0.79
CA SER A 165 -18.58 14.29 -0.05
C SER A 165 -19.79 14.07 -0.93
N GLY A 166 -20.85 13.56 -0.31
CA GLY A 166 -22.20 13.46 -0.87
C GLY A 166 -22.89 14.82 -1.05
N ASP A 167 -22.28 15.92 -0.64
CA ASP A 167 -22.77 17.28 -0.88
C ASP A 167 -22.37 17.83 -2.27
N ASN A 168 -21.84 16.97 -3.15
CA ASN A 168 -21.36 17.26 -4.50
C ASN A 168 -20.12 18.15 -4.57
N ASN A 169 -19.47 18.41 -3.45
CA ASN A 169 -18.26 19.20 -3.39
C ASN A 169 -17.07 18.33 -2.90
N ALA A 170 -15.91 18.71 -3.34
CA ALA A 170 -14.69 18.34 -2.65
C ALA A 170 -14.16 19.55 -1.87
N ARG A 171 -13.35 19.31 -0.85
CA ARG A 171 -12.74 20.37 -0.04
C ARG A 171 -11.27 20.11 0.16
N LEU A 172 -10.51 21.21 0.21
CA LEU A 172 -9.11 21.23 0.58
C LEU A 172 -8.98 21.82 1.97
N TRP A 173 -8.15 21.18 2.78
CA TRP A 173 -7.85 21.56 4.14
C TRP A 173 -6.35 21.72 4.30
N ASP A 174 -5.93 22.80 4.93
CA ASP A 174 -4.55 23.00 5.34
C ASP A 174 -4.36 22.29 6.70
N LEU A 175 -3.36 21.40 6.76
CA LEU A 175 -3.10 20.58 7.95
C LEU A 175 -2.14 21.24 8.93
N ASP A 176 -1.44 22.27 8.52
CA ASP A 176 -0.55 23.01 9.42
C ASP A 176 -1.36 23.99 10.27
N THR A 177 -2.36 24.63 9.66
CA THR A 177 -3.29 25.55 10.34
C THR A 177 -4.57 24.87 10.82
N GLU A 178 -4.85 23.62 10.37
CA GLU A 178 -6.09 22.88 10.62
C GLU A 178 -7.36 23.66 10.22
N THR A 179 -7.29 24.35 9.10
CA THR A 179 -8.39 25.19 8.59
C THR A 179 -8.82 24.77 7.18
N PRO A 180 -10.09 25.06 6.80
CA PRO A 180 -10.53 24.88 5.43
C PRO A 180 -9.79 25.86 4.50
N SER A 181 -9.18 25.33 3.44
CA SER A 181 -8.47 26.14 2.44
C SER A 181 -9.41 26.53 1.29
N HIS A 182 -9.94 25.55 0.57
CA HIS A 182 -10.79 25.78 -0.60
C HIS A 182 -11.97 24.81 -0.67
N THR A 183 -13.09 25.29 -1.21
CA THR A 183 -14.23 24.46 -1.62
C THR A 183 -14.23 24.30 -3.13
N LEU A 184 -14.16 23.04 -3.60
CA LEU A 184 -14.07 22.68 -5.01
C LEU A 184 -15.46 22.31 -5.50
N SER A 185 -16.20 23.31 -6.01
CA SER A 185 -17.58 23.16 -6.48
C SER A 185 -17.65 22.93 -7.98
N GLY A 186 -18.54 22.05 -8.42
CA GLY A 186 -18.76 21.84 -9.85
C GLY A 186 -19.30 20.48 -10.24
N HIS A 187 -19.13 19.44 -9.41
CA HIS A 187 -19.81 18.16 -9.63
C HIS A 187 -21.32 18.31 -9.46
N LYS A 188 -22.07 17.53 -10.25
CA LYS A 188 -23.53 17.47 -10.18
C LYS A 188 -24.06 16.27 -9.38
N GLY A 189 -23.16 15.51 -8.79
CA GLY A 189 -23.43 14.35 -7.99
C GLY A 189 -22.31 14.12 -6.97
N TRP A 190 -22.49 13.16 -6.09
CA TRP A 190 -21.55 12.84 -5.02
C TRP A 190 -20.13 12.69 -5.51
N VAL A 191 -19.15 13.22 -4.80
CA VAL A 191 -17.74 13.01 -5.07
C VAL A 191 -17.32 11.71 -4.41
N LEU A 192 -17.04 10.68 -5.23
CA LEU A 192 -16.79 9.32 -4.78
C LEU A 192 -15.31 9.02 -4.57
N CYS A 193 -14.43 9.67 -5.32
CA CYS A 193 -13.00 9.46 -5.24
C CYS A 193 -12.23 10.77 -5.45
N VAL A 194 -11.12 10.86 -4.75
CA VAL A 194 -10.18 11.98 -4.78
C VAL A 194 -8.78 11.40 -4.86
N GLU A 195 -7.92 11.92 -5.74
CA GLU A 195 -6.57 11.42 -5.93
C GLU A 195 -5.61 12.57 -6.25
N TRP A 196 -4.51 12.64 -5.50
CA TRP A 196 -3.46 13.62 -5.71
C TRP A 196 -2.49 13.17 -6.81
N GLU A 197 -2.08 14.11 -7.63
CA GLU A 197 -0.94 13.91 -8.52
C GLU A 197 0.33 13.68 -7.68
N PRO A 198 1.19 12.69 -8.01
CA PRO A 198 2.40 12.41 -7.24
C PRO A 198 3.37 13.60 -7.09
N THR A 199 3.28 14.61 -7.97
CA THR A 199 4.06 15.86 -7.90
C THR A 199 3.33 17.01 -7.19
N GLU A 200 2.12 16.75 -6.66
CA GLU A 200 1.26 17.73 -5.94
C GLU A 200 0.84 18.97 -6.76
N ARG A 201 1.02 18.93 -8.07
CA ARG A 201 0.65 20.05 -8.96
C ARG A 201 -0.85 20.11 -9.24
N LYS A 202 -1.51 18.94 -9.24
CA LYS A 202 -2.94 18.80 -9.57
C LYS A 202 -3.64 17.84 -8.60
N LEU A 203 -4.93 18.05 -8.47
CA LEU A 203 -5.84 17.14 -7.77
C LEU A 203 -6.91 16.67 -8.76
N ALA A 204 -7.25 15.38 -8.74
CA ALA A 204 -8.34 14.82 -9.51
C ALA A 204 -9.49 14.40 -8.60
N THR A 205 -10.72 14.67 -9.03
CA THR A 205 -11.93 14.22 -8.36
C THR A 205 -12.83 13.48 -9.35
N GLY A 206 -13.43 12.38 -8.90
CA GLY A 206 -14.37 11.59 -9.70
C GLY A 206 -15.72 11.52 -9.00
N GLY A 207 -16.78 11.75 -9.77
CA GLY A 207 -18.12 11.89 -9.23
C GLY A 207 -19.12 10.83 -9.70
N HIS A 208 -20.24 10.79 -8.98
CA HIS A 208 -21.42 10.02 -9.35
C HIS A 208 -22.06 10.51 -10.66
N ASP A 209 -21.73 11.74 -11.08
CA ASP A 209 -22.13 12.36 -12.35
C ASP A 209 -21.38 11.81 -13.57
N GLY A 210 -20.47 10.85 -13.38
CA GLY A 210 -19.63 10.29 -14.45
C GLY A 210 -18.55 11.23 -14.95
N GLN A 211 -18.30 12.34 -14.30
CA GLN A 211 -17.29 13.31 -14.68
C GLN A 211 -16.03 13.14 -13.82
N VAL A 212 -14.90 13.44 -14.44
CA VAL A 212 -13.64 13.63 -13.73
C VAL A 212 -13.27 15.11 -13.82
N ARG A 213 -12.87 15.74 -12.74
CA ARG A 213 -12.45 17.13 -12.69
C ARG A 213 -11.04 17.24 -12.17
N LEU A 214 -10.30 18.19 -12.74
CA LEU A 214 -8.94 18.53 -12.34
C LEU A 214 -8.96 19.90 -11.66
N TRP A 215 -8.18 20.00 -10.59
CA TRP A 215 -8.11 21.20 -9.77
C TRP A 215 -6.66 21.59 -9.52
N GLU A 216 -6.43 22.90 -9.43
CA GLU A 216 -5.17 23.45 -8.96
C GLU A 216 -5.24 23.62 -7.44
N PRO A 217 -4.45 22.85 -6.65
CA PRO A 217 -4.60 22.84 -5.19
C PRO A 217 -4.32 24.19 -4.53
N LYS A 218 -3.38 24.96 -5.07
CA LYS A 218 -2.98 26.27 -4.52
C LYS A 218 -4.07 27.32 -4.60
N THR A 219 -4.86 27.31 -5.66
CA THR A 219 -5.89 28.34 -5.91
C THR A 219 -7.31 27.82 -5.70
N GLY A 220 -7.49 26.51 -5.60
CA GLY A 220 -8.81 25.86 -5.55
C GLY A 220 -9.61 25.97 -6.85
N LYS A 221 -8.99 26.46 -7.94
CA LYS A 221 -9.69 26.67 -9.22
C LYS A 221 -9.70 25.38 -10.06
N PRO A 222 -10.78 25.15 -10.84
CA PRO A 222 -10.81 24.06 -11.79
C PRO A 222 -9.81 24.31 -12.93
N ILE A 223 -9.07 23.26 -13.32
CA ILE A 223 -8.19 23.28 -14.48
C ILE A 223 -9.04 22.93 -15.71
N GLY A 224 -9.72 23.95 -16.24
CA GLY A 224 -10.60 23.86 -17.41
C GLY A 224 -11.90 23.12 -17.15
N ASP A 225 -12.51 22.60 -18.22
CA ASP A 225 -13.78 21.91 -18.14
C ASP A 225 -13.64 20.47 -17.60
N ALA A 226 -14.76 19.93 -17.09
CA ALA A 226 -14.82 18.55 -16.67
C ALA A 226 -14.50 17.58 -17.81
N LEU A 227 -13.74 16.54 -17.52
CA LEU A 227 -13.45 15.44 -18.42
C LEU A 227 -14.69 14.55 -18.50
N LYS A 228 -15.42 14.66 -19.60
CA LYS A 228 -16.68 13.95 -19.84
C LYS A 228 -16.44 12.73 -20.70
N GLY A 229 -17.18 11.66 -20.42
CA GLY A 229 -17.09 10.46 -21.25
C GLY A 229 -17.72 9.22 -20.61
N HIS A 230 -17.50 9.01 -19.31
CA HIS A 230 -18.16 7.89 -18.62
C HIS A 230 -19.68 8.10 -18.59
N SER A 231 -20.40 7.00 -18.83
CA SER A 231 -21.88 7.00 -18.82
C SER A 231 -22.47 6.73 -17.45
N LYS A 232 -21.64 6.25 -16.49
CA LYS A 232 -22.02 5.96 -15.11
C LYS A 232 -20.95 6.50 -14.16
N TRP A 233 -21.12 6.26 -12.88
CA TRP A 233 -20.26 6.74 -11.79
C TRP A 233 -18.80 6.41 -12.00
N VAL A 234 -17.92 7.35 -11.68
CA VAL A 234 -16.48 7.12 -11.56
C VAL A 234 -16.23 6.45 -10.22
N THR A 235 -15.63 5.28 -10.23
CA THR A 235 -15.42 4.45 -9.03
C THR A 235 -14.04 4.65 -8.41
N SER A 236 -13.00 4.85 -9.22
CA SER A 236 -11.63 5.03 -8.76
C SER A 236 -10.83 5.84 -9.78
N LEU A 237 -9.80 6.50 -9.28
CA LEU A 237 -8.82 7.26 -10.05
C LEU A 237 -7.42 6.71 -9.76
N SER A 238 -6.49 6.85 -10.68
CA SER A 238 -5.08 6.57 -10.46
C SER A 238 -4.21 7.38 -11.42
N TRP A 239 -3.19 8.03 -10.87
CA TRP A 239 -2.23 8.80 -11.65
C TRP A 239 -1.10 7.93 -12.19
N GLU A 240 -0.57 8.34 -13.33
CA GLU A 240 0.68 7.80 -13.86
C GLU A 240 1.83 8.08 -12.89
N PRO A 241 2.68 7.09 -12.57
CA PRO A 241 3.79 7.26 -11.65
C PRO A 241 4.79 8.36 -12.07
N ALA A 242 5.27 9.16 -11.10
CA ALA A 242 6.20 10.26 -11.36
C ALA A 242 7.56 9.80 -11.93
N HIS A 243 8.01 8.59 -11.64
CA HIS A 243 9.25 8.05 -12.21
C HIS A 243 9.14 7.73 -13.71
N ILE A 244 7.92 7.56 -14.23
CA ILE A 244 7.68 7.33 -15.66
C ILE A 244 7.52 8.67 -16.38
N ASN A 245 6.62 9.52 -15.89
CA ASN A 245 6.28 10.80 -16.53
C ASN A 245 6.02 11.90 -15.48
N PRO A 246 7.06 12.61 -15.03
CA PRO A 246 6.91 13.64 -14.00
C PRO A 246 6.30 14.95 -14.53
N SER A 247 6.51 15.27 -15.82
CA SER A 247 6.11 16.56 -16.39
C SER A 247 4.62 16.60 -16.72
N ASN A 248 4.10 15.55 -17.32
CA ASN A 248 2.73 15.48 -17.84
C ASN A 248 2.06 14.13 -17.52
N PRO A 249 1.87 13.79 -16.24
CA PRO A 249 1.31 12.49 -15.88
C PRO A 249 -0.12 12.35 -16.39
N ARG A 250 -0.41 11.18 -16.94
CA ARG A 250 -1.76 10.80 -17.37
C ARG A 250 -2.59 10.38 -16.17
N LEU A 251 -3.89 10.43 -16.33
CA LEU A 251 -4.85 9.99 -15.30
C LEU A 251 -5.70 8.85 -15.85
N ALA A 252 -5.79 7.76 -15.11
CA ALA A 252 -6.74 6.69 -15.38
C ALA A 252 -7.97 6.83 -14.49
N SER A 253 -9.16 6.65 -15.06
CA SER A 253 -10.43 6.61 -14.32
C SER A 253 -11.19 5.34 -14.65
N SER A 254 -11.67 4.65 -13.63
CA SER A 254 -12.57 3.49 -13.76
C SER A 254 -14.01 3.88 -13.49
N SER A 255 -14.94 3.15 -14.07
CA SER A 255 -16.36 3.46 -13.94
C SER A 255 -17.24 2.22 -13.82
N LYS A 256 -18.41 2.45 -13.24
CA LYS A 256 -19.52 1.47 -13.22
C LYS A 256 -20.06 1.15 -14.62
N ASP A 257 -19.63 1.86 -15.67
CA ASP A 257 -19.98 1.55 -17.06
C ASP A 257 -19.17 0.38 -17.66
N GLY A 258 -18.24 -0.19 -16.90
CA GLY A 258 -17.40 -1.32 -17.34
C GLY A 258 -16.15 -0.88 -18.12
N THR A 259 -15.89 0.41 -18.24
CA THR A 259 -14.74 0.94 -18.97
C THR A 259 -13.74 1.62 -18.04
N VAL A 260 -12.50 1.68 -18.51
CA VAL A 260 -11.45 2.53 -17.96
C VAL A 260 -11.03 3.53 -19.03
N ARG A 261 -10.86 4.79 -18.64
CA ARG A 261 -10.46 5.86 -19.55
C ARG A 261 -9.14 6.44 -19.10
N VAL A 262 -8.25 6.66 -20.05
CA VAL A 262 -6.96 7.31 -19.83
C VAL A 262 -7.01 8.70 -20.44
N TRP A 263 -6.68 9.68 -19.61
CA TRP A 263 -6.78 11.09 -19.92
C TRP A 263 -5.40 11.74 -19.96
N ASN A 264 -5.17 12.53 -20.99
CA ASN A 264 -4.07 13.47 -21.00
C ASN A 264 -4.48 14.72 -20.20
N THR A 265 -3.79 14.95 -19.09
CA THR A 265 -4.17 16.02 -18.15
C THR A 265 -3.71 17.41 -18.60
N THR A 266 -2.75 17.49 -19.51
CA THR A 266 -2.25 18.76 -20.09
C THR A 266 -3.21 19.27 -21.15
N ASN A 267 -3.55 18.42 -22.13
CA ASN A 267 -4.48 18.77 -23.21
C ASN A 267 -5.95 18.59 -22.81
N ARG A 268 -6.19 17.99 -21.63
CA ARG A 268 -7.53 17.70 -21.08
C ARG A 268 -8.41 16.90 -22.04
N ARG A 269 -7.81 15.92 -22.72
CA ARG A 269 -8.48 15.08 -23.71
C ARG A 269 -8.36 13.62 -23.34
N LEU A 270 -9.37 12.88 -23.76
CA LEU A 270 -9.32 11.41 -23.71
C LEU A 270 -8.23 10.93 -24.67
N GLU A 271 -7.26 10.16 -24.20
CA GLU A 271 -6.30 9.48 -25.06
C GLU A 271 -6.92 8.23 -25.66
N TYR A 272 -7.40 7.34 -24.79
CA TYR A 272 -8.08 6.12 -25.22
C TYR A 272 -8.99 5.57 -24.11
N THR A 273 -9.88 4.67 -24.54
CA THR A 273 -10.78 3.94 -23.66
C THR A 273 -10.40 2.47 -23.66
N ILE A 274 -10.22 1.90 -22.49
CA ILE A 274 -10.03 0.47 -22.27
C ILE A 274 -11.40 -0.16 -22.05
N GLY A 275 -11.82 -0.96 -22.99
CA GLY A 275 -12.98 -1.83 -22.87
C GLY A 275 -12.55 -3.29 -22.68
N GLY A 276 -13.46 -4.14 -22.21
CA GLY A 276 -13.19 -5.58 -22.10
C GLY A 276 -13.59 -6.19 -20.77
N HIS A 277 -13.95 -5.37 -19.77
CA HIS A 277 -14.73 -5.83 -18.64
C HIS A 277 -16.22 -5.90 -19.01
N THR A 278 -16.89 -6.93 -18.52
CA THR A 278 -18.32 -7.16 -18.80
C THR A 278 -19.23 -6.60 -17.72
N ALA A 279 -18.67 -6.12 -16.62
CA ALA A 279 -19.38 -5.50 -15.50
C ALA A 279 -18.61 -4.28 -14.97
N SER A 280 -19.14 -3.65 -13.92
CA SER A 280 -18.53 -2.50 -13.24
C SER A 280 -17.05 -2.70 -12.96
N VAL A 281 -16.21 -1.73 -13.30
CA VAL A 281 -14.83 -1.67 -12.84
C VAL A 281 -14.81 -0.91 -11.51
N ASN A 282 -14.42 -1.60 -10.44
CA ASN A 282 -14.51 -1.07 -9.09
C ASN A 282 -13.26 -0.27 -8.68
N VAL A 283 -12.08 -0.74 -9.11
CA VAL A 283 -10.80 -0.12 -8.78
C VAL A 283 -9.88 -0.13 -9.99
N VAL A 284 -9.13 0.94 -10.17
CA VAL A 284 -7.99 1.03 -11.08
C VAL A 284 -6.75 1.42 -10.27
N ARG A 285 -5.59 0.80 -10.58
CA ARG A 285 -4.28 1.18 -10.06
C ARG A 285 -3.29 1.26 -11.20
N TRP A 286 -2.46 2.28 -11.17
CA TRP A 286 -1.36 2.45 -12.09
C TRP A 286 -0.06 2.07 -11.39
N GLY A 287 0.49 0.92 -11.72
CA GLY A 287 1.75 0.43 -11.16
C GLY A 287 2.95 0.80 -12.01
N GLY A 288 4.15 0.59 -11.47
CA GLY A 288 5.41 0.86 -12.15
C GLY A 288 5.76 -0.18 -13.23
N GLY A 289 5.26 -1.42 -13.09
CA GLY A 289 5.31 -2.51 -14.07
C GLY A 289 6.61 -2.58 -14.87
N SER A 290 7.67 -3.18 -14.35
CA SER A 290 8.97 -3.34 -15.03
C SER A 290 9.48 -2.11 -15.82
N GLY A 291 9.23 -0.88 -15.32
CA GLY A 291 9.74 0.38 -15.86
C GLY A 291 8.92 1.03 -16.99
N LYS A 292 7.89 0.35 -17.52
CA LYS A 292 7.00 0.90 -18.57
C LYS A 292 5.62 1.30 -18.04
N GLY A 293 5.34 0.99 -16.78
CA GLY A 293 4.03 1.10 -16.19
C GLY A 293 3.10 -0.07 -16.55
N ALA A 294 2.09 -0.28 -15.73
CA ALA A 294 0.98 -1.18 -16.01
C ALA A 294 -0.30 -0.68 -15.35
N LEU A 295 -1.44 -0.88 -15.99
CA LEU A 295 -2.74 -0.59 -15.41
C LEU A 295 -3.36 -1.89 -14.90
N TYR A 296 -3.74 -1.91 -13.63
CA TYR A 296 -4.44 -3.01 -12.98
C TYR A 296 -5.88 -2.61 -12.73
N THR A 297 -6.82 -3.45 -13.09
CA THR A 297 -8.26 -3.18 -12.95
C THR A 297 -8.97 -4.34 -12.30
N ALA A 298 -9.74 -4.05 -11.25
CA ALA A 298 -10.59 -5.03 -10.57
C ALA A 298 -12.07 -4.77 -10.89
N SER A 299 -12.79 -5.83 -11.22
CA SER A 299 -14.17 -5.71 -11.72
C SER A 299 -15.16 -6.66 -11.05
N SER A 300 -16.41 -6.26 -11.07
CA SER A 300 -17.54 -7.09 -10.70
C SER A 300 -17.79 -8.25 -11.68
N ASP A 301 -17.05 -8.35 -12.79
CA ASP A 301 -17.04 -9.51 -13.66
C ASP A 301 -16.20 -10.68 -13.13
N ARG A 302 -15.74 -10.60 -11.87
CA ARG A 302 -14.93 -11.59 -11.15
C ARG A 302 -13.50 -11.71 -11.67
N THR A 303 -13.04 -10.75 -12.46
CA THR A 303 -11.68 -10.76 -13.02
C THR A 303 -10.88 -9.56 -12.58
N VAL A 304 -9.57 -9.77 -12.48
CA VAL A 304 -8.59 -8.69 -12.49
C VAL A 304 -7.90 -8.73 -13.85
N LYS A 305 -7.75 -7.58 -14.48
CA LYS A 305 -7.07 -7.47 -15.77
C LYS A 305 -5.90 -6.51 -15.67
N VAL A 306 -4.87 -6.84 -16.43
CA VAL A 306 -3.62 -6.05 -16.52
C VAL A 306 -3.47 -5.57 -17.95
N TRP A 307 -3.21 -4.27 -18.10
CA TRP A 307 -3.20 -3.59 -19.37
C TRP A 307 -1.89 -2.83 -19.60
N ASP A 308 -1.45 -2.78 -20.84
CA ASP A 308 -0.39 -1.89 -21.26
C ASP A 308 -0.90 -0.43 -21.24
N PRO A 309 -0.27 0.50 -20.52
CA PRO A 309 -0.69 1.89 -20.46
C PRO A 309 -0.43 2.64 -21.77
N ASN A 310 0.29 2.05 -22.73
CA ASN A 310 0.52 2.63 -24.03
C ASN A 310 -0.43 1.99 -25.07
N GLY A 311 -1.66 2.51 -25.14
CA GLY A 311 -2.68 2.05 -26.08
C GLY A 311 -3.74 1.10 -25.51
N GLY A 312 -3.65 0.72 -24.22
CA GLY A 312 -4.71 -0.05 -23.56
C GLY A 312 -4.81 -1.51 -24.00
N ARG A 313 -3.71 -2.12 -24.47
CA ARG A 313 -3.69 -3.54 -24.84
C ARG A 313 -3.79 -4.42 -23.61
N LEU A 314 -4.65 -5.43 -23.64
CA LEU A 314 -4.75 -6.43 -22.58
C LEU A 314 -3.49 -7.30 -22.55
N LEU A 315 -2.83 -7.34 -21.39
CA LEU A 315 -1.66 -8.19 -21.13
C LEU A 315 -2.09 -9.50 -20.47
N HIS A 316 -2.81 -9.42 -19.36
CA HIS A 316 -3.22 -10.59 -18.59
C HIS A 316 -4.65 -10.48 -18.09
N THR A 317 -5.31 -11.64 -17.95
CA THR A 317 -6.62 -11.77 -17.30
C THR A 317 -6.53 -12.82 -16.20
N LEU A 318 -6.79 -12.41 -14.96
CA LEU A 318 -6.75 -13.22 -13.74
C LEU A 318 -8.18 -13.59 -13.36
N LYS A 319 -8.54 -14.89 -13.36
CA LYS A 319 -9.94 -15.38 -13.27
C LYS A 319 -10.19 -16.28 -12.07
N ASP A 320 -9.39 -16.19 -11.02
CA ASP A 320 -9.45 -17.15 -9.91
C ASP A 320 -10.51 -16.78 -8.84
N HIS A 321 -11.03 -15.54 -8.86
CA HIS A 321 -12.11 -15.12 -7.97
C HIS A 321 -13.48 -15.69 -8.39
N ALA A 322 -14.25 -16.13 -7.38
CA ALA A 322 -15.58 -16.67 -7.58
C ALA A 322 -16.69 -15.61 -7.58
N HIS A 323 -16.42 -14.42 -7.02
CA HIS A 323 -17.37 -13.30 -6.92
C HIS A 323 -16.71 -11.97 -7.29
N TRP A 324 -17.42 -10.87 -7.15
CA TRP A 324 -16.95 -9.51 -7.49
C TRP A 324 -15.64 -9.17 -6.81
N VAL A 325 -14.70 -8.65 -7.59
CA VAL A 325 -13.46 -8.12 -7.05
C VAL A 325 -13.69 -6.65 -6.66
N THR A 326 -13.66 -6.37 -5.37
CA THR A 326 -14.04 -5.08 -4.80
C THR A 326 -12.86 -4.16 -4.56
N THR A 327 -11.69 -4.73 -4.27
CA THR A 327 -10.51 -3.97 -3.90
C THR A 327 -9.23 -4.56 -4.48
N LEU A 328 -8.25 -3.70 -4.67
CA LEU A 328 -6.93 -4.03 -5.21
C LEU A 328 -5.89 -3.10 -4.61
N ALA A 329 -4.72 -3.65 -4.25
CA ALA A 329 -3.57 -2.89 -3.77
C ALA A 329 -2.27 -3.44 -4.34
N LEU A 330 -1.29 -2.57 -4.55
CA LEU A 330 0.07 -2.90 -4.95
C LEU A 330 1.03 -2.69 -3.77
N ASN A 331 2.08 -3.48 -3.68
CA ASN A 331 3.15 -3.26 -2.69
C ASN A 331 3.91 -1.95 -2.92
N THR A 332 3.77 -1.37 -4.10
CA THR A 332 4.37 -0.10 -4.52
C THR A 332 3.44 1.11 -4.34
N ASP A 333 2.16 0.92 -3.98
CA ASP A 333 1.15 2.00 -3.92
C ASP A 333 1.61 3.20 -3.08
N PHE A 334 2.28 2.97 -1.95
CA PHE A 334 2.76 4.05 -1.08
C PHE A 334 3.81 4.92 -1.77
N VAL A 335 4.80 4.29 -2.41
CA VAL A 335 5.88 5.00 -3.11
C VAL A 335 5.37 5.69 -4.36
N LEU A 336 4.44 5.07 -5.09
CA LEU A 336 3.83 5.64 -6.28
C LEU A 336 2.97 6.87 -5.94
N ARG A 337 2.25 6.84 -4.81
CA ARG A 337 1.44 7.96 -4.32
C ARG A 337 2.29 9.12 -3.83
N THR A 338 3.35 8.85 -3.07
CA THR A 338 4.22 9.89 -2.51
C THR A 338 5.25 10.41 -3.52
N GLY A 339 5.49 9.68 -4.62
CA GLY A 339 6.37 10.09 -5.72
C GLY A 339 7.79 10.44 -5.25
N PRO A 340 8.28 11.66 -5.56
CA PRO A 340 9.64 12.10 -5.23
C PRO A 340 9.81 12.52 -3.77
N TYR A 341 8.69 12.70 -3.03
CA TYR A 341 8.74 13.20 -1.66
C TYR A 341 9.10 12.09 -0.69
N ASP A 342 10.10 12.36 0.11
CA ASP A 342 10.53 11.53 1.24
C ASP A 342 10.00 12.12 2.57
N HIS A 343 10.47 11.55 3.67
CA HIS A 343 10.14 12.01 5.02
C HIS A 343 10.62 13.43 5.33
N THR A 344 11.56 14.00 4.55
CA THR A 344 12.07 15.37 4.75
C THR A 344 11.17 16.43 4.13
N GLY A 345 10.24 16.04 3.24
CA GLY A 345 9.33 16.94 2.54
C GLY A 345 10.03 17.97 1.64
N LYS A 346 11.30 17.75 1.29
CA LYS A 346 12.06 18.65 0.41
C LYS A 346 11.48 18.60 -1.00
N ALA A 347 11.04 19.74 -1.49
CA ALA A 347 10.57 19.88 -2.86
C ALA A 347 11.75 19.78 -3.84
N SER A 348 11.59 18.99 -4.89
CA SER A 348 12.52 18.93 -6.01
C SER A 348 12.26 20.10 -6.95
N VAL A 349 13.31 20.67 -7.49
CA VAL A 349 13.24 21.90 -8.31
C VAL A 349 13.02 21.56 -9.79
N SER A 350 13.57 20.44 -10.28
CA SER A 350 13.48 20.06 -11.70
C SER A 350 12.73 18.75 -11.90
N ASP A 351 12.12 18.57 -13.09
CA ASP A 351 11.41 17.35 -13.46
C ASP A 351 12.35 16.13 -13.55
N GLU A 352 13.61 16.34 -13.90
CA GLU A 352 14.64 15.28 -13.94
C GLU A 352 14.99 14.81 -12.53
N GLU A 353 15.13 15.72 -11.59
CA GLU A 353 15.35 15.39 -10.18
C GLU A 353 14.15 14.65 -9.58
N ILE A 354 12.92 15.09 -9.88
CA ILE A 354 11.68 14.42 -9.52
C ILE A 354 11.70 12.98 -10.03
N ARG A 355 12.02 12.78 -11.30
CA ARG A 355 12.08 11.46 -11.93
C ARG A 355 13.13 10.57 -11.27
N SER A 356 14.34 11.09 -11.07
CA SER A 356 15.45 10.35 -10.47
C SER A 356 15.14 9.90 -9.04
N ARG A 357 14.61 10.80 -8.20
CA ARG A 357 14.22 10.47 -6.81
C ARG A 357 13.08 9.47 -6.77
N ALA A 358 12.05 9.67 -7.58
CA ALA A 358 10.93 8.74 -7.64
C ALA A 358 11.35 7.35 -8.14
N HIS A 359 12.28 7.29 -9.12
CA HIS A 359 12.83 6.03 -9.63
C HIS A 359 13.64 5.31 -8.56
N LYS A 360 14.54 6.03 -7.88
CA LYS A 360 15.33 5.46 -6.78
C LYS A 360 14.42 4.83 -5.71
N ARG A 361 13.39 5.54 -5.25
CA ARG A 361 12.44 5.02 -4.26
C ARG A 361 11.65 3.82 -4.74
N TYR A 362 11.27 3.81 -6.02
CA TYR A 362 10.60 2.67 -6.63
C TYR A 362 11.53 1.45 -6.69
N ASP A 363 12.78 1.64 -7.12
CA ASP A 363 13.78 0.58 -7.20
C ASP A 363 14.13 0.02 -5.81
N ASP A 364 14.18 0.85 -4.78
CA ASP A 364 14.42 0.42 -3.39
C ASP A 364 13.36 -0.60 -2.92
N VAL A 365 12.09 -0.37 -3.26
CA VAL A 365 11.00 -1.29 -2.91
C VAL A 365 11.01 -2.55 -3.79
N THR A 366 11.34 -2.40 -5.07
CA THR A 366 11.27 -3.50 -6.05
C THR A 366 12.55 -4.31 -6.18
N SER A 367 13.67 -3.86 -5.57
CA SER A 367 14.98 -4.53 -5.64
C SER A 367 14.97 -5.99 -5.17
N ASN A 368 14.21 -6.28 -4.11
CA ASN A 368 14.14 -7.62 -3.50
C ASN A 368 12.87 -8.39 -3.85
N THR A 369 11.82 -7.68 -4.22
CA THR A 369 10.53 -8.28 -4.57
C THR A 369 9.96 -7.56 -5.77
N PRO A 370 9.58 -8.28 -6.84
CA PRO A 370 8.90 -7.65 -7.96
C PRO A 370 7.62 -6.98 -7.48
N GLU A 371 7.04 -6.14 -8.32
CA GLU A 371 5.74 -5.55 -8.03
C GLU A 371 4.70 -6.65 -7.78
N LEU A 372 4.15 -6.68 -6.58
CA LEU A 372 3.14 -7.61 -6.12
C LEU A 372 1.78 -6.92 -6.04
N MET A 373 0.74 -7.66 -6.33
CA MET A 373 -0.63 -7.21 -6.27
C MET A 373 -1.45 -8.12 -5.37
N ILE A 374 -2.27 -7.55 -4.50
CA ILE A 374 -3.33 -8.26 -3.78
C ILE A 374 -4.68 -7.81 -4.30
N SER A 375 -5.54 -8.78 -4.61
CA SER A 375 -6.95 -8.55 -4.94
C SER A 375 -7.85 -9.13 -3.86
N GLY A 376 -8.87 -8.38 -3.45
CA GLY A 376 -9.88 -8.81 -2.48
C GLY A 376 -11.27 -8.84 -3.11
N SER A 377 -12.09 -9.83 -2.71
CA SER A 377 -13.36 -10.11 -3.34
C SER A 377 -14.48 -10.34 -2.33
N ASP A 378 -15.70 -10.23 -2.85
CA ASP A 378 -16.93 -10.63 -2.16
C ASP A 378 -17.04 -12.15 -1.96
N ASP A 379 -16.13 -12.95 -2.55
CA ASP A 379 -16.00 -14.39 -2.28
C ASP A 379 -15.30 -14.71 -0.95
N HIS A 380 -15.03 -13.70 -0.13
CA HIS A 380 -14.35 -13.76 1.17
C HIS A 380 -12.88 -14.16 1.09
N THR A 381 -12.30 -14.19 -0.11
CA THR A 381 -10.89 -14.57 -0.34
C THR A 381 -10.10 -13.42 -0.93
N LEU A 382 -8.79 -13.49 -0.71
CA LEU A 382 -7.83 -12.65 -1.41
C LEU A 382 -6.89 -13.55 -2.23
N PHE A 383 -6.33 -12.97 -3.27
CA PHE A 383 -5.25 -13.59 -4.01
C PHE A 383 -4.05 -12.65 -4.09
N LEU A 384 -2.87 -13.23 -3.87
CA LEU A 384 -1.59 -12.55 -4.06
C LEU A 384 -1.05 -12.94 -5.44
N TRP A 385 -0.63 -11.94 -6.21
CA TRP A 385 -0.17 -12.11 -7.59
C TRP A 385 1.20 -11.47 -7.79
N SER A 386 2.04 -12.13 -8.61
CA SER A 386 3.21 -11.52 -9.22
C SER A 386 3.03 -11.60 -10.73
N VAL A 387 2.76 -10.47 -11.35
CA VAL A 387 2.45 -10.43 -12.78
C VAL A 387 3.74 -10.41 -13.62
N PHE A 388 4.75 -9.63 -13.19
CA PHE A 388 5.99 -9.41 -13.93
C PHE A 388 7.19 -10.17 -13.36
N GLY A 389 7.06 -10.83 -12.20
CA GLY A 389 8.14 -11.54 -11.51
C GLY A 389 8.27 -13.02 -11.83
N GLN A 390 7.38 -13.59 -12.61
CA GLN A 390 7.51 -14.96 -13.06
C GLN A 390 8.37 -14.95 -14.33
N HIS A 391 9.67 -15.28 -14.22
CA HIS A 391 10.49 -15.57 -15.38
C HIS A 391 9.82 -16.70 -16.19
N PRO A 392 9.56 -16.53 -17.48
CA PRO A 392 9.19 -17.65 -18.31
C PRO A 392 10.36 -18.65 -18.23
N SER A 393 10.07 -19.89 -17.81
CA SER A 393 11.04 -20.98 -17.95
C SER A 393 11.48 -21.02 -19.40
N PRO A 394 12.79 -21.07 -19.71
CA PRO A 394 13.28 -21.02 -21.09
C PRO A 394 12.81 -22.17 -22.00
N ALA A 395 11.98 -23.06 -21.48
CA ALA A 395 11.48 -24.25 -22.19
C ALA A 395 10.04 -24.11 -22.74
N SER A 396 9.33 -23.00 -22.59
CA SER A 396 7.96 -22.87 -23.10
C SER A 396 7.87 -21.86 -24.25
N ASN A 397 7.84 -22.38 -25.47
CA ASN A 397 7.53 -21.65 -26.72
C ASN A 397 6.04 -21.28 -26.88
N GLU A 398 5.27 -21.12 -25.79
CA GLU A 398 3.85 -20.81 -25.89
C GLU A 398 3.53 -19.40 -25.35
N ALA A 399 3.04 -18.58 -26.26
CA ALA A 399 2.62 -17.19 -26.09
C ALA A 399 1.33 -17.01 -25.22
N SER A 400 1.07 -17.89 -24.26
CA SER A 400 -0.09 -17.84 -23.36
C SER A 400 0.23 -18.43 -22.00
N THR A 401 1.17 -17.83 -21.28
CA THR A 401 1.38 -18.21 -19.87
C THR A 401 0.27 -17.60 -19.02
N LYS A 402 -0.69 -18.45 -18.65
CA LYS A 402 -1.72 -18.10 -17.66
C LYS A 402 -1.01 -17.76 -16.34
N VAL A 403 -1.07 -16.49 -15.92
CA VAL A 403 -0.54 -16.05 -14.62
C VAL A 403 -1.32 -16.77 -13.52
N LYS A 404 -0.58 -17.48 -12.65
CA LYS A 404 -1.14 -18.15 -11.49
C LYS A 404 -0.95 -17.27 -10.25
N PRO A 405 -1.90 -17.30 -9.29
CA PRO A 405 -1.68 -16.63 -8.02
C PRO A 405 -0.53 -17.26 -7.25
N LEU A 406 0.28 -16.44 -6.58
CA LEU A 406 1.32 -16.91 -5.66
C LEU A 406 0.71 -17.58 -4.44
N ALA A 407 -0.36 -17.01 -3.92
CA ALA A 407 -1.08 -17.54 -2.78
C ALA A 407 -2.56 -17.18 -2.82
N ARG A 408 -3.39 -18.08 -2.31
CA ARG A 408 -4.79 -17.84 -1.99
C ARG A 408 -4.90 -17.62 -0.48
N LEU A 409 -5.39 -16.46 -0.06
CA LEU A 409 -5.50 -16.07 1.32
C LEU A 409 -6.96 -16.23 1.75
N THR A 410 -7.19 -17.13 2.68
CA THR A 410 -8.55 -17.51 3.14
C THR A 410 -8.72 -17.25 4.62
N GLY A 411 -9.97 -17.14 5.05
CA GLY A 411 -10.31 -17.08 6.46
C GLY A 411 -11.33 -16.02 6.85
N HIS A 412 -11.46 -14.91 6.09
CA HIS A 412 -12.56 -13.99 6.30
C HIS A 412 -13.91 -14.71 6.12
N GLN A 413 -14.88 -14.32 6.95
CA GLN A 413 -16.23 -14.94 6.97
C GLN A 413 -17.25 -14.16 6.15
N ARG A 414 -16.90 -12.95 5.72
CA ARG A 414 -17.72 -12.07 4.90
C ARG A 414 -16.83 -11.35 3.86
N GLN A 415 -17.47 -10.58 2.99
CA GLN A 415 -16.84 -9.85 1.90
C GLN A 415 -15.73 -8.92 2.40
N ILE A 416 -14.71 -8.78 1.56
CA ILE A 416 -13.56 -7.93 1.82
C ILE A 416 -13.86 -6.52 1.32
N ALA A 417 -13.73 -5.53 2.21
CA ALA A 417 -13.99 -4.14 1.89
C ALA A 417 -12.75 -3.43 1.36
N HIS A 418 -11.61 -3.63 2.02
CA HIS A 418 -10.37 -2.93 1.66
C HIS A 418 -9.13 -3.77 1.93
N VAL A 419 -8.11 -3.55 1.10
CA VAL A 419 -6.79 -4.16 1.22
C VAL A 419 -5.73 -3.08 1.10
N ALA A 420 -4.66 -3.18 1.88
CA ALA A 420 -3.52 -2.27 1.80
C ALA A 420 -2.22 -3.00 2.13
N PHE A 421 -1.14 -2.72 1.38
CA PHE A 421 0.21 -3.09 1.73
C PHE A 421 0.84 -2.07 2.67
N SER A 422 1.75 -2.52 3.53
CA SER A 422 2.63 -1.63 4.27
C SER A 422 3.63 -0.95 3.33
N PRO A 423 4.10 0.27 3.66
CA PRO A 423 5.05 1.01 2.83
C PRO A 423 6.35 0.25 2.50
N ASP A 424 6.81 -0.62 3.41
CA ASP A 424 7.98 -1.47 3.22
C ASP A 424 7.69 -2.78 2.45
N GLY A 425 6.42 -3.02 2.05
CA GLY A 425 6.00 -4.23 1.35
C GLY A 425 6.06 -5.52 2.16
N ARG A 426 6.44 -5.46 3.44
CA ARG A 426 6.58 -6.65 4.31
C ARG A 426 5.24 -7.23 4.70
N TRP A 427 4.26 -6.37 4.94
CA TRP A 427 2.93 -6.75 5.42
C TRP A 427 1.85 -6.38 4.41
N ALA A 428 0.78 -7.13 4.45
CA ALA A 428 -0.47 -6.77 3.83
C ALA A 428 -1.60 -6.92 4.85
N ALA A 429 -2.56 -6.01 4.83
CA ALA A 429 -3.72 -6.06 5.70
C ALA A 429 -5.00 -6.08 4.88
N SER A 430 -5.99 -6.83 5.36
CA SER A 430 -7.33 -6.90 4.78
C SER A 430 -8.39 -6.59 5.84
N GLY A 431 -9.31 -5.69 5.52
CA GLY A 431 -10.48 -5.35 6.31
C GLY A 431 -11.74 -5.89 5.68
N ALA A 432 -12.61 -6.49 6.47
CA ALA A 432 -13.79 -7.17 5.97
C ALA A 432 -15.06 -6.83 6.75
N TRP A 433 -16.18 -7.22 6.17
CA TRP A 433 -17.50 -7.05 6.77
C TRP A 433 -17.76 -8.00 7.96
N ASP A 434 -16.81 -8.91 8.25
CA ASP A 434 -16.81 -9.76 9.44
C ASP A 434 -16.26 -9.07 10.69
N SER A 435 -16.08 -7.74 10.63
CA SER A 435 -15.56 -6.91 11.72
C SER A 435 -14.12 -7.20 12.13
N SER A 436 -13.40 -7.99 11.33
CA SER A 436 -12.01 -8.32 11.58
C SER A 436 -11.07 -7.67 10.58
N VAL A 437 -9.86 -7.40 11.03
CA VAL A 437 -8.72 -7.09 10.20
C VAL A 437 -7.76 -8.28 10.24
N ARG A 438 -7.26 -8.70 9.09
CA ARG A 438 -6.27 -9.77 9.02
C ARG A 438 -4.95 -9.24 8.48
N LEU A 439 -3.89 -9.76 9.08
CA LEU A 439 -2.52 -9.45 8.72
C LEU A 439 -1.89 -10.65 8.00
N TRP A 440 -1.20 -10.37 6.91
CA TRP A 440 -0.56 -11.33 6.03
C TRP A 440 0.87 -10.91 5.76
N GLU A 441 1.75 -11.87 5.54
CA GLU A 441 3.09 -11.60 5.04
C GLU A 441 2.99 -11.17 3.56
N GLY A 442 3.48 -9.97 3.24
CA GLY A 442 3.27 -9.35 1.93
C GLY A 442 3.91 -10.11 0.76
N ARG A 443 5.01 -10.82 0.98
CA ARG A 443 5.74 -11.57 -0.06
C ARG A 443 5.15 -12.95 -0.34
N THR A 444 4.76 -13.67 0.72
CA THR A 444 4.36 -15.08 0.61
C THR A 444 2.85 -15.27 0.71
N GLY A 445 2.13 -14.27 1.23
CA GLY A 445 0.72 -14.39 1.53
C GLY A 445 0.40 -15.27 2.75
N LYS A 446 1.40 -15.64 3.56
CA LYS A 446 1.17 -16.41 4.78
C LYS A 446 0.34 -15.60 5.78
N TYR A 447 -0.59 -16.28 6.43
CA TYR A 447 -1.36 -15.72 7.53
C TYR A 447 -0.46 -15.43 8.74
N VAL A 448 -0.61 -14.24 9.31
CA VAL A 448 0.14 -13.82 10.52
C VAL A 448 -0.78 -13.70 11.71
N ALA A 449 -1.82 -12.86 11.63
CA ALA A 449 -2.71 -12.62 12.75
C ALA A 449 -4.11 -12.17 12.33
N THR A 450 -5.08 -12.37 13.21
CA THR A 450 -6.40 -11.73 13.12
C THR A 450 -6.52 -10.70 14.22
N LEU A 451 -6.70 -9.45 13.83
CA LEU A 451 -6.87 -8.31 14.70
C LEU A 451 -8.37 -8.14 14.95
N ARG A 452 -8.80 -8.42 16.17
CA ARG A 452 -10.21 -8.33 16.59
C ARG A 452 -10.41 -7.20 17.58
N GLY A 453 -11.50 -6.47 17.42
CA GLY A 453 -11.84 -5.34 18.29
C GLY A 453 -12.95 -4.45 17.76
N HIS A 454 -13.15 -4.41 16.45
CA HIS A 454 -14.32 -3.75 15.87
C HIS A 454 -15.58 -4.59 16.07
N VAL A 455 -16.70 -3.91 16.30
CA VAL A 455 -18.04 -4.52 16.44
C VAL A 455 -18.79 -4.47 15.11
N GLY A 456 -18.43 -3.53 14.23
CA GLY A 456 -19.00 -3.37 12.89
C GLY A 456 -18.02 -3.65 11.75
N PRO A 457 -18.52 -3.74 10.51
CA PRO A 457 -17.70 -3.88 9.31
C PRO A 457 -16.55 -2.89 9.24
N VAL A 458 -15.37 -3.35 8.83
CA VAL A 458 -14.20 -2.50 8.59
C VAL A 458 -14.22 -2.03 7.14
N TYR A 459 -14.31 -0.71 6.93
CA TYR A 459 -14.45 -0.14 5.59
C TYR A 459 -13.13 0.26 4.95
N ARG A 460 -12.18 0.81 5.74
CA ARG A 460 -10.92 1.32 5.21
C ARG A 460 -9.76 0.99 6.12
N LEU A 461 -8.60 0.80 5.51
CA LEU A 461 -7.32 0.56 6.19
C LEU A 461 -6.28 1.54 5.67
N THR A 462 -5.39 1.97 6.53
CA THR A 462 -4.20 2.74 6.15
C THR A 462 -3.02 2.39 7.04
N TRP A 463 -1.80 2.63 6.55
CA TRP A 463 -0.56 2.33 7.23
C TRP A 463 0.19 3.61 7.61
N SER A 464 0.93 3.57 8.70
CA SER A 464 1.95 4.59 8.99
C SER A 464 3.12 4.48 8.02
N ALA A 465 3.78 5.60 7.75
CA ALA A 465 4.92 5.63 6.82
C ALA A 465 6.09 4.74 7.25
N ASP A 466 6.23 4.48 8.55
CA ASP A 466 7.24 3.59 9.13
C ASP A 466 6.82 2.09 9.17
N SER A 467 5.66 1.75 8.60
CA SER A 467 5.12 0.38 8.53
C SER A 467 4.85 -0.30 9.88
N ARG A 468 4.80 0.44 10.99
CA ARG A 468 4.64 -0.11 12.35
C ARG A 468 3.22 -0.09 12.87
N LEU A 469 2.44 0.88 12.41
CA LEU A 469 1.08 1.08 12.82
C LEU A 469 0.13 0.84 11.65
N LEU A 470 -0.91 0.09 11.92
CA LEU A 470 -2.04 -0.08 11.03
C LEU A 470 -3.24 0.62 11.63
N VAL A 471 -3.98 1.36 10.82
CA VAL A 471 -5.19 2.07 11.24
C VAL A 471 -6.39 1.54 10.48
N SER A 472 -7.48 1.31 11.18
CA SER A 472 -8.73 0.82 10.60
C SER A 472 -9.90 1.72 10.97
N ALA A 473 -10.77 1.99 9.99
CA ALA A 473 -12.02 2.72 10.15
C ALA A 473 -13.21 1.78 9.94
N SER A 474 -14.20 1.90 10.78
CA SER A 474 -15.32 0.96 10.83
C SER A 474 -16.69 1.62 10.88
N LYS A 475 -17.69 0.81 10.56
CA LYS A 475 -19.10 1.12 10.75
C LYS A 475 -19.48 1.39 12.22
N ASP A 476 -18.70 0.89 13.17
CA ASP A 476 -18.94 1.07 14.60
C ASP A 476 -18.58 2.47 15.13
N SER A 477 -18.39 3.44 14.24
CA SER A 477 -18.00 4.83 14.52
C SER A 477 -16.63 5.01 15.19
N THR A 478 -15.84 3.95 15.29
CA THR A 478 -14.51 4.00 15.91
C THR A 478 -13.40 3.83 14.87
N ILE A 479 -12.24 4.37 15.21
CA ILE A 479 -10.98 4.14 14.51
C ILE A 479 -10.06 3.43 15.49
N LYS A 480 -9.39 2.38 15.02
CA LYS A 480 -8.45 1.63 15.85
C LYS A 480 -7.06 1.66 15.26
N ILE A 481 -6.09 1.90 16.12
CA ILE A 481 -4.67 1.81 15.81
C ILE A 481 -4.16 0.49 16.37
N TRP A 482 -3.55 -0.31 15.49
CA TRP A 482 -3.06 -1.64 15.83
C TRP A 482 -1.55 -1.62 15.97
N ASN A 483 -1.06 -2.21 17.06
CA ASN A 483 0.36 -2.46 17.26
C ASN A 483 0.72 -3.83 16.69
N LEU A 484 1.55 -3.87 15.66
CA LEU A 484 1.91 -5.11 14.96
C LEU A 484 2.86 -6.01 15.74
N LYS A 485 3.62 -5.48 16.71
CA LYS A 485 4.47 -6.32 17.57
C LYS A 485 3.66 -7.19 18.52
N THR A 486 2.55 -6.65 19.02
CA THR A 486 1.68 -7.35 19.98
C THR A 486 0.45 -7.97 19.33
N ASN A 487 0.14 -7.61 18.08
CA ASN A 487 -1.09 -7.94 17.37
C ASN A 487 -2.36 -7.56 18.14
N LYS A 488 -2.29 -6.48 18.92
CA LYS A 488 -3.39 -5.97 19.76
C LYS A 488 -3.72 -4.52 19.38
N ILE A 489 -4.86 -4.06 19.88
CA ILE A 489 -5.24 -2.66 19.81
C ILE A 489 -4.20 -1.86 20.61
N GLY A 490 -3.54 -0.92 19.95
CA GLY A 490 -2.65 0.04 20.60
C GLY A 490 -3.45 1.21 21.19
N THR A 491 -4.35 1.78 20.37
CA THR A 491 -5.21 2.90 20.77
C THR A 491 -6.56 2.76 20.11
N ASP A 492 -7.61 3.05 20.86
CA ASP A 492 -8.97 3.20 20.35
C ASP A 492 -9.29 4.70 20.29
N LEU A 493 -9.76 5.19 19.15
CA LEU A 493 -10.07 6.58 18.89
C LEU A 493 -11.59 6.76 18.71
N PRO A 494 -12.36 6.86 19.79
CA PRO A 494 -13.77 7.17 19.72
C PRO A 494 -13.98 8.67 19.45
N GLY A 495 -15.06 9.03 18.79
CA GLY A 495 -15.39 10.46 18.61
C GLY A 495 -16.28 10.76 17.42
N HIS A 496 -16.31 9.91 16.40
CA HIS A 496 -17.35 10.00 15.38
C HIS A 496 -18.70 9.56 15.96
N THR A 497 -19.77 10.20 15.51
CA THR A 497 -21.14 9.88 15.97
C THR A 497 -21.85 8.87 15.06
N ASP A 498 -21.29 8.60 13.87
CA ASP A 498 -21.83 7.68 12.88
C ASP A 498 -20.69 6.92 12.16
N GLU A 499 -21.00 6.12 11.18
CA GLU A 499 -20.08 5.28 10.41
C GLU A 499 -18.90 6.07 9.83
N VAL A 500 -17.67 5.53 9.95
CA VAL A 500 -16.44 6.12 9.40
C VAL A 500 -16.11 5.44 8.07
N TYR A 501 -16.20 6.18 6.96
CA TYR A 501 -16.02 5.65 5.62
C TYR A 501 -14.60 5.75 5.09
N CYS A 502 -13.86 6.77 5.51
CA CYS A 502 -12.51 7.00 5.03
C CYS A 502 -11.55 7.31 6.18
N VAL A 503 -10.31 6.86 6.00
CA VAL A 503 -9.18 7.14 6.88
C VAL A 503 -7.93 7.20 6.02
N ASP A 504 -7.04 8.12 6.33
CA ASP A 504 -5.70 8.18 5.77
C ASP A 504 -4.68 8.58 6.84
N PHE A 505 -3.39 8.29 6.62
CA PHE A 505 -2.33 8.49 7.58
C PHE A 505 -1.10 9.10 6.91
N VAL A 506 -0.60 10.19 7.46
CA VAL A 506 0.62 10.85 7.00
C VAL A 506 1.38 11.40 8.22
N ALA A 507 2.68 11.17 8.25
CA ALA A 507 3.57 11.58 9.32
C ALA A 507 3.05 11.14 10.71
N ASP A 508 2.60 12.08 11.52
CA ASP A 508 2.04 11.89 12.86
C ASP A 508 0.52 12.12 12.93
N LYS A 509 -0.12 12.44 11.78
CA LYS A 509 -1.53 12.82 11.69
C LYS A 509 -2.35 11.71 11.04
N ILE A 510 -3.45 11.34 11.70
CA ILE A 510 -4.50 10.50 11.12
C ILE A 510 -5.68 11.41 10.82
N VAL A 511 -6.26 11.23 9.65
CA VAL A 511 -7.51 11.91 9.29
C VAL A 511 -8.59 10.89 9.04
N SER A 512 -9.77 11.19 9.49
CA SER A 512 -10.96 10.36 9.27
C SER A 512 -12.16 11.20 8.87
N GLY A 513 -13.04 10.60 8.10
CA GLY A 513 -14.31 11.19 7.69
C GLY A 513 -15.39 10.14 7.56
N GLY A 514 -16.59 10.53 7.84
CA GLY A 514 -17.70 9.58 7.89
C GLY A 514 -19.06 10.21 7.58
N LYS A 515 -20.07 9.47 7.93
CA LYS A 515 -21.48 9.82 7.72
C LYS A 515 -21.94 11.00 8.57
N ASP A 516 -21.22 11.31 9.64
CA ASP A 516 -21.46 12.48 10.52
C ASP A 516 -21.05 13.82 9.88
N CYS A 517 -20.62 13.83 8.63
CA CYS A 517 -20.28 15.02 7.84
C CYS A 517 -19.09 15.83 8.38
N VAL A 518 -18.30 15.29 9.31
CA VAL A 518 -17.13 15.96 9.88
C VAL A 518 -15.85 15.25 9.53
N VAL A 519 -14.80 16.02 9.33
CA VAL A 519 -13.42 15.53 9.24
C VAL A 519 -12.78 15.66 10.62
N LYS A 520 -12.18 14.60 11.12
CA LYS A 520 -11.43 14.63 12.37
C LYS A 520 -9.96 14.41 12.11
N ILE A 521 -9.14 15.22 12.79
CA ILE A 521 -7.69 15.08 12.80
C ILE A 521 -7.28 14.54 14.16
N TRP A 522 -6.48 13.48 14.14
CA TRP A 522 -6.00 12.82 15.34
C TRP A 522 -4.48 12.93 15.38
N LYS A 523 -3.98 13.30 16.55
CA LYS A 523 -2.55 13.45 16.84
C LYS A 523 -2.19 12.80 18.17
N ASN A 524 -0.89 12.71 18.42
CA ASN A 524 -0.37 12.27 19.71
C ASN A 524 -0.53 13.36 20.78
#